data_d1de991d4780b5332fad8b7e82baf7e6
#
_entry.id   d1de991d4780b5332fad8b7e82baf7e6
#
_cell.length_a   1.000
_cell.length_b   1.000
_cell.length_c   1.000
_cell.angle_alpha   90.00
_cell.angle_beta   90.00
_cell.angle_gamma   90.00
#
_symmetry.space_group_name_H-M   'P 1'
#
loop_
_entity.id
_entity.type
_entity.pdbx_description
1 polymer ?
#
loop_
_entity_poly.entity_id
_entity_poly.type
_entity_poly.pdbx_seq_one_letter_code
_entity_poly.pdbx_strand_id
1 'polypeptide(L)'
;MDREAGPLLVGSDNWPVEVSPNPDKDLSLPGHQIFLVVNGVHILENMKLDELAAKKVYEFALTLQPLKMYGASGSTVAPAAIR
;
A
#
# COMPACT_ATOMS: atom_id res chain seq x y z
N MET A 1 12.55 -9.31 -11.22
CA MET A 1 12.83 -8.24 -10.25
C MET A 1 13.57 -8.82 -9.06
N ASP A 2 14.65 -8.18 -8.68
CA ASP A 2 15.37 -8.56 -7.48
C ASP A 2 14.55 -8.21 -6.24
N ARG A 3 14.14 -9.25 -5.50
CA ARG A 3 13.30 -9.09 -4.31
C ARG A 3 14.01 -8.32 -3.20
N GLU A 4 15.34 -8.41 -3.12
CA GLU A 4 16.11 -7.70 -2.11
C GLU A 4 16.13 -6.19 -2.36
N ALA A 5 16.05 -5.79 -3.62
CA ALA A 5 15.96 -4.38 -4.02
C ALA A 5 14.53 -3.89 -4.20
N GLY A 6 13.52 -4.78 -4.09
CA GLY A 6 12.13 -4.43 -4.27
C GLY A 6 11.51 -3.79 -3.03
N PRO A 7 10.35 -3.14 -3.18
CA PRO A 7 9.66 -2.51 -2.05
C PRO A 7 9.06 -3.55 -1.11
N LEU A 8 8.97 -3.21 0.18
CA LEU A 8 8.24 -3.99 1.17
C LEU A 8 6.75 -3.62 1.19
N LEU A 9 6.43 -2.43 0.73
CA LEU A 9 5.11 -1.84 0.84
C LEU A 9 4.88 -0.92 -0.35
N VAL A 10 3.67 -0.93 -0.89
CA VAL A 10 3.21 0.08 -1.84
C VAL A 10 1.98 0.74 -1.27
N GLY A 11 1.80 2.02 -1.57
CA GLY A 11 0.68 2.76 -1.02
C GLY A 11 0.18 3.84 -1.95
N SER A 12 -1.05 4.28 -1.68
CA SER A 12 -1.70 5.34 -2.44
C SER A 12 -2.70 6.09 -1.56
N ASP A 13 -3.16 7.22 -2.07
CA ASP A 13 -4.17 8.04 -1.40
C ASP A 13 -5.60 7.70 -1.80
N ASN A 14 -5.79 6.63 -2.53
CA ASN A 14 -7.10 6.18 -2.99
C ASN A 14 -7.37 4.71 -2.62
N TRP A 15 -8.55 4.25 -2.91
CA TRP A 15 -8.95 2.86 -2.84
C TRP A 15 -9.71 2.50 -4.13
N PRO A 16 -9.38 1.40 -4.79
CA PRO A 16 -8.16 0.60 -4.56
C PRO A 16 -6.92 1.27 -5.18
N VAL A 17 -5.75 0.78 -4.82
CA VAL A 17 -4.47 1.28 -5.36
C VAL A 17 -4.37 1.08 -6.87
N GLU A 18 -5.13 0.15 -7.41
CA GLU A 18 -5.18 -0.16 -8.84
C GLU A 18 -6.52 0.24 -9.47
N VAL A 19 -6.62 0.16 -10.79
CA VAL A 19 -7.84 0.52 -11.51
C VAL A 19 -8.98 -0.44 -11.15
N SER A 20 -10.12 0.11 -10.73
CA SER A 20 -11.32 -0.65 -10.42
C SER A 20 -12.55 0.10 -10.90
N PRO A 21 -13.50 -0.54 -11.63
CA PRO A 21 -13.39 -1.92 -12.09
C PRO A 21 -12.30 -2.08 -13.14
N ASN A 22 -11.73 -3.27 -13.23
CA ASN A 22 -10.69 -3.57 -14.19
C ASN A 22 -11.29 -3.58 -15.61
N PRO A 23 -10.60 -3.02 -16.64
CA PRO A 23 -11.07 -3.09 -18.02
C PRO A 23 -11.30 -4.51 -18.53
N ASP A 24 -10.55 -5.49 -18.03
CA ASP A 24 -10.79 -6.90 -18.30
C ASP A 24 -11.82 -7.43 -17.30
N LYS A 25 -12.99 -7.82 -17.80
CA LYS A 25 -14.10 -8.26 -16.96
C LYS A 25 -13.81 -9.55 -16.19
N ASP A 26 -12.85 -10.34 -16.64
CA ASP A 26 -12.46 -11.59 -15.98
C ASP A 26 -11.50 -11.38 -14.82
N LEU A 27 -11.02 -10.14 -14.62
CA LEU A 27 -10.10 -9.79 -13.56
C LEU A 27 -10.79 -8.93 -12.51
N SER A 28 -10.54 -9.24 -11.24
CA SER A 28 -10.98 -8.44 -10.12
C SER A 28 -9.76 -8.17 -9.23
N LEU A 29 -9.32 -6.92 -9.19
CA LEU A 29 -8.20 -6.46 -8.40
C LEU A 29 -6.93 -7.33 -8.57
N PRO A 30 -6.47 -7.53 -9.83
CA PRO A 30 -5.30 -8.39 -10.06
C PRO A 30 -4.03 -7.87 -9.39
N GLY A 31 -3.88 -6.55 -9.23
CA GLY A 31 -2.72 -5.98 -8.54
C GLY A 31 -2.63 -6.41 -7.09
N HIS A 32 -3.75 -6.52 -6.39
CA HIS A 32 -3.78 -7.04 -5.03
C HIS A 32 -3.24 -8.47 -4.98
N GLN A 33 -3.63 -9.31 -5.94
CA GLN A 33 -3.14 -10.69 -6.02
C GLN A 33 -1.64 -10.73 -6.30
N ILE A 34 -1.17 -9.91 -7.24
CA ILE A 34 0.24 -9.89 -7.62
C ILE A 34 1.10 -9.41 -6.46
N PHE A 35 0.74 -8.30 -5.81
CA PHE A 35 1.53 -7.77 -4.70
C PHE A 35 1.46 -8.65 -3.47
N LEU A 36 0.26 -8.92 -2.97
CA LEU A 36 0.08 -9.61 -1.70
C LEU A 36 0.42 -11.09 -1.76
N VAL A 37 -0.10 -11.79 -2.77
CA VAL A 37 -0.01 -13.24 -2.83
C VAL A 37 1.29 -13.70 -3.50
N VAL A 38 1.62 -13.14 -4.66
CA VAL A 38 2.77 -13.60 -5.45
C VAL A 38 4.07 -13.05 -4.90
N ASN A 39 4.14 -11.77 -4.56
CA ASN A 39 5.37 -11.10 -4.19
C ASN A 39 5.50 -10.76 -2.70
N GLY A 40 4.43 -10.92 -1.92
CA GLY A 40 4.46 -10.61 -0.49
C GLY A 40 4.67 -9.14 -0.19
N VAL A 41 4.25 -8.24 -1.07
CA VAL A 41 4.33 -6.79 -0.89
C VAL A 41 3.04 -6.31 -0.24
N HIS A 42 3.14 -5.61 0.88
CA HIS A 42 1.99 -5.05 1.57
C HIS A 42 1.40 -3.88 0.79
N ILE A 43 0.09 -3.68 0.91
CA ILE A 43 -0.63 -2.58 0.27
C ILE A 43 -1.22 -1.68 1.35
N LEU A 44 -0.96 -0.39 1.25
CA LEU A 44 -1.48 0.63 2.14
C LEU A 44 -2.33 1.60 1.31
N GLU A 45 -3.62 1.69 1.60
CA GLU A 45 -4.57 2.46 0.81
C GLU A 45 -5.21 3.57 1.61
N ASN A 46 -5.87 4.50 0.93
CA ASN A 46 -6.59 5.63 1.53
C ASN A 46 -5.72 6.51 2.43
N MET A 47 -4.46 6.72 2.05
CA MET A 47 -3.57 7.61 2.78
C MET A 47 -3.85 9.06 2.46
N LYS A 48 -3.60 9.93 3.41
CA LYS A 48 -3.65 11.37 3.21
C LYS A 48 -2.24 11.87 2.90
N LEU A 49 -1.97 12.13 1.63
CA LEU A 49 -0.62 12.46 1.15
C LEU A 49 -0.48 13.92 0.68
N ASP A 50 -1.54 14.72 0.75
CA ASP A 50 -1.57 16.08 0.22
C ASP A 50 -0.51 16.98 0.87
N GLU A 51 -0.31 16.88 2.17
CA GLU A 51 0.68 17.70 2.87
C GLU A 51 2.12 17.31 2.49
N LEU A 52 2.42 16.02 2.41
CA LEU A 52 3.73 15.55 1.97
C LEU A 52 4.02 15.99 0.53
N ALA A 53 3.03 15.89 -0.35
CA ALA A 53 3.17 16.33 -1.74
C ALA A 53 3.37 17.83 -1.84
N ALA A 54 2.62 18.62 -1.07
CA ALA A 54 2.76 20.07 -1.07
C ALA A 54 4.13 20.53 -0.59
N LYS A 55 4.70 19.83 0.38
CA LYS A 55 6.03 20.14 0.91
C LYS A 55 7.15 19.44 0.16
N LYS A 56 6.83 18.66 -0.88
CA LYS A 56 7.80 17.92 -1.70
C LYS A 56 8.70 17.01 -0.86
N VAL A 57 8.11 16.34 0.12
CA VAL A 57 8.83 15.39 0.98
C VAL A 57 8.74 14.01 0.36
N TYR A 58 9.85 13.50 -0.14
CA TYR A 58 9.92 12.21 -0.84
C TYR A 58 10.71 11.16 -0.09
N GLU A 59 11.49 11.56 0.89
CA GLU A 59 12.24 10.65 1.76
C GLU A 59 11.96 10.99 3.21
N PHE A 60 11.56 9.98 3.98
CA PHE A 60 11.23 10.15 5.38
C PHE A 60 11.22 8.80 6.08
N ALA A 61 11.34 8.81 7.40
CA ALA A 61 11.12 7.62 8.20
C ALA A 61 9.62 7.40 8.35
N LEU A 62 9.14 6.20 8.02
CA LEU A 62 7.75 5.83 8.13
C LEU A 62 7.56 4.91 9.33
N THR A 63 6.63 5.28 10.21
CA THR A 63 6.19 4.39 11.27
C THR A 63 4.81 3.86 10.93
N LEU A 64 4.61 2.56 11.12
CA LEU A 64 3.39 1.88 10.73
C LEU A 64 3.16 0.68 11.63
N GLN A 65 1.99 0.58 12.22
CA GLN A 65 1.66 -0.53 13.09
C GLN A 65 0.20 -0.94 12.87
N PRO A 66 -0.06 -2.12 12.30
CA PRO A 66 -1.41 -2.63 12.19
C PRO A 66 -1.94 -3.10 13.54
N LEU A 67 -3.26 -3.27 13.63
CA LEU A 67 -3.87 -3.90 14.79
C LEU A 67 -3.42 -5.35 14.88
N LYS A 68 -3.16 -5.81 16.09
CA LYS A 68 -2.75 -7.21 16.34
C LYS A 68 -4.00 -8.08 16.46
N MET A 69 -4.50 -8.55 15.31
CA MET A 69 -5.69 -9.38 15.26
C MET A 69 -5.32 -10.77 14.72
N TYR A 70 -5.69 -11.79 15.47
CA TYR A 70 -5.41 -13.17 15.07
C TYR A 70 -6.21 -13.54 13.82
N GLY A 71 -5.51 -14.03 12.82
CA GLY A 71 -6.14 -14.51 11.59
C GLY A 71 -6.66 -13.42 10.64
N ALA A 72 -6.40 -12.15 10.93
CA ALA A 72 -6.84 -11.06 10.06
C ALA A 72 -5.92 -10.89 8.86
N SER A 73 -6.51 -10.60 7.70
CA SER A 73 -5.78 -10.33 6.47
C SER A 73 -5.58 -8.85 6.19
N GLY A 74 -6.22 -7.98 6.96
CA GLY A 74 -6.12 -6.54 6.81
C GLY A 74 -6.47 -5.83 8.10
N SER A 75 -6.12 -4.55 8.19
CA SER A 75 -6.31 -3.76 9.40
C SER A 75 -6.30 -2.27 9.06
N THR A 76 -6.94 -1.49 9.91
CA THR A 76 -6.72 -0.04 9.91
C THR A 76 -5.37 0.27 10.55
N VAL A 77 -4.72 1.33 10.07
CA VAL A 77 -3.41 1.76 10.58
C VAL A 77 -3.37 3.28 10.66
N ALA A 78 -2.47 3.79 11.47
CA ALA A 78 -2.21 5.22 11.57
C ALA A 78 -0.72 5.46 11.25
N PRO A 79 -0.36 5.57 9.97
CA PRO A 79 1.03 5.79 9.60
C PRO A 79 1.49 7.20 9.95
N ALA A 80 2.77 7.35 10.29
CA ALA A 80 3.37 8.65 10.55
C ALA A 80 4.68 8.76 9.79
N ALA A 81 4.86 9.88 9.10
CA ALA A 81 6.08 10.20 8.37
C ALA A 81 6.92 11.17 9.20
N ILE A 82 8.18 10.83 9.42
CA ILE A 82 9.11 11.62 10.23
C ILE A 82 10.27 12.05 9.35
N ARG A 83 10.44 13.38 9.24
CA ARG A 83 11.53 13.97 8.46
C ARG A 83 12.79 13.99 9.28
#